data_ca30fb43f225423dc2a1272028043913
#
_entry.id   ca30fb43f225423dc2a1272028043913
#
_cell.length_a   1.000
_cell.length_b   1.000
_cell.length_c   1.000
_cell.angle_alpha   90.00
_cell.angle_beta   90.00
_cell.angle_gamma   90.00
#
_symmetry.space_group_name_H-M   'P 1'
#
loop_
_entity.id
_entity.type
_entity.pdbx_description
1 polymer ?
#
loop_
_entity_poly.entity_id
_entity_poly.type
_entity_poly.pdbx_seq_one_letter_code
_entity_poly.pdbx_strand_id
1 'polypeptide(L)'
;MVYANPGSEGAVVQFKPQYENYIGGQWVAPVDGSYFDNVSPVNGEAFCKIPRSTEADINLALDAAHSAKDAWGATPATERSNLLLKIADRIEANLEMLAVAETWDNGKAVRETLAADLPLCVDHFRYFAGCIRAQEGSMAEIDPTTVSYHVYEPLGVVGQIIPWNFPLLMACWKLAPALAAGNCTVMKPAEQTPASICVLMELIGDLLPPGVVNIVNGYGTEAGQALATSTRIAKIAFTGSTAIGHHILRCAAETMIPSTVELGGKSPNIFFADVMDQGEDFISKAVEGLVLGFLNQGEVCTCPSRALIHEDMYEPFMEMVIERAKKITRGNPLDVNTMVGAQASREQFDKIMSYLQIGREEGAEILIGGDIEQVEGLGGGFYIQPTFFKGDNKMRVFQEEIFGPVIGITTFKTEEEALAIANDTEYGLGAGVWTRDTNKAYRMARGIQAGRIWMNCYHAYPAHAAFGGYKKSGIGREGHKVTLDHYQQKKNLLVSYGDSPLGFF
;
A
#
# COMPACT_ATOMS: atom_id res chain seq x y z
N MET A 1 -27.62 -0.89 -4.56
CA MET A 1 -27.50 -2.25 -3.98
C MET A 1 -26.73 -2.11 -2.69
N VAL A 2 -27.24 -2.69 -1.60
CA VAL A 2 -26.53 -2.72 -0.31
C VAL A 2 -26.26 -4.19 0.00
N TYR A 3 -25.00 -4.53 0.25
CA TYR A 3 -24.65 -5.88 0.71
C TYR A 3 -25.13 -6.10 2.13
N ALA A 4 -25.57 -7.32 2.42
CA ALA A 4 -25.93 -7.71 3.77
C ALA A 4 -24.69 -7.73 4.67
N ASN A 5 -24.84 -7.32 5.92
CA ASN A 5 -23.76 -7.36 6.91
C ASN A 5 -23.22 -8.79 7.03
N PRO A 6 -21.90 -8.99 7.10
CA PRO A 6 -21.32 -10.30 7.38
C PRO A 6 -21.96 -10.96 8.61
N GLY A 7 -22.28 -12.26 8.48
CA GLY A 7 -22.98 -13.01 9.54
C GLY A 7 -24.50 -12.89 9.54
N SER A 8 -25.10 -12.01 8.73
CA SER A 8 -26.57 -11.95 8.55
C SER A 8 -27.05 -12.82 7.38
N GLU A 9 -28.35 -13.04 7.28
CA GLU A 9 -28.95 -13.77 6.16
C GLU A 9 -28.67 -13.05 4.84
N GLY A 10 -28.22 -13.80 3.81
CA GLY A 10 -27.88 -13.27 2.49
C GLY A 10 -26.50 -12.63 2.39
N ALA A 11 -25.68 -12.66 3.45
CA ALA A 11 -24.30 -12.17 3.39
C ALA A 11 -23.44 -13.02 2.45
N VAL A 12 -22.61 -12.36 1.62
CA VAL A 12 -21.69 -13.01 0.69
C VAL A 12 -20.41 -13.49 1.36
N VAL A 13 -20.15 -13.02 2.58
CA VAL A 13 -19.03 -13.45 3.43
C VAL A 13 -19.50 -13.67 4.86
N GLN A 14 -18.93 -14.69 5.50
CA GLN A 14 -19.12 -14.93 6.94
C GLN A 14 -17.75 -15.10 7.58
N PHE A 15 -17.44 -14.25 8.54
CA PHE A 15 -16.23 -14.41 9.34
C PHE A 15 -16.39 -15.50 10.38
N LYS A 16 -15.32 -16.22 10.67
CA LYS A 16 -15.27 -17.12 11.82
C LYS A 16 -15.32 -16.30 13.10
N PRO A 17 -15.91 -16.83 14.18
CA PRO A 17 -15.87 -16.16 15.48
C PRO A 17 -14.43 -15.94 16.01
N GLN A 18 -13.51 -16.82 15.56
CA GLN A 18 -12.10 -16.78 15.91
C GLN A 18 -11.26 -17.33 14.77
N TYR A 19 -10.18 -16.63 14.43
CA TYR A 19 -9.17 -17.06 13.50
C TYR A 19 -7.91 -17.53 14.23
N GLU A 20 -7.06 -18.26 13.51
CA GLU A 20 -5.76 -18.75 13.95
C GLU A 20 -4.66 -18.18 13.04
N ASN A 21 -3.39 -18.36 13.40
CA ASN A 21 -2.27 -18.10 12.50
C ASN A 21 -2.25 -19.14 11.36
N TYR A 22 -1.83 -18.75 10.17
CA TYR A 22 -1.61 -19.68 9.07
C TYR A 22 -0.11 -19.98 8.95
N ILE A 23 0.32 -21.15 9.46
CA ILE A 23 1.74 -21.54 9.56
C ILE A 23 1.93 -22.95 8.99
N GLY A 24 2.91 -23.11 8.10
CA GLY A 24 3.24 -24.42 7.55
C GLY A 24 2.11 -25.09 6.76
N GLY A 25 1.18 -24.32 6.20
CA GLY A 25 0.00 -24.82 5.50
C GLY A 25 -1.16 -25.22 6.42
N GLN A 26 -1.10 -24.87 7.71
CA GLN A 26 -2.10 -25.21 8.71
C GLN A 26 -2.54 -23.97 9.50
N TRP A 27 -3.77 -24.00 10.01
CA TRP A 27 -4.27 -23.04 10.99
C TRP A 27 -3.80 -23.47 12.38
N VAL A 28 -3.04 -22.59 13.05
CA VAL A 28 -2.33 -22.87 14.31
C VAL A 28 -2.70 -21.82 15.35
N ALA A 29 -3.18 -22.25 16.50
CA ALA A 29 -3.47 -21.38 17.62
C ALA A 29 -2.21 -20.64 18.09
N PRO A 30 -2.32 -19.39 18.59
CA PRO A 30 -1.17 -18.71 19.18
C PRO A 30 -0.62 -19.48 20.37
N VAL A 31 0.72 -19.55 20.49
CA VAL A 31 1.41 -20.37 21.50
C VAL A 31 0.92 -20.07 22.93
N ASP A 32 0.70 -18.78 23.23
CA ASP A 32 0.24 -18.34 24.55
C ASP A 32 -1.29 -18.43 24.71
N GLY A 33 -2.04 -18.87 23.68
CA GLY A 33 -3.50 -18.96 23.70
C GLY A 33 -4.20 -17.61 23.81
N SER A 34 -3.51 -16.51 23.48
CA SER A 34 -4.04 -15.14 23.61
C SER A 34 -4.64 -14.64 22.31
N TYR A 35 -5.75 -13.90 22.41
CA TYR A 35 -6.46 -13.30 21.30
C TYR A 35 -6.84 -11.87 21.61
N PHE A 36 -7.10 -11.06 20.58
CA PHE A 36 -7.72 -9.74 20.68
C PHE A 36 -8.95 -9.67 19.79
N ASP A 37 -9.84 -8.74 20.12
CA ASP A 37 -11.04 -8.50 19.31
C ASP A 37 -10.70 -7.66 18.08
N ASN A 38 -11.15 -8.11 16.90
CA ASN A 38 -11.15 -7.32 15.69
C ASN A 38 -12.45 -6.54 15.58
N VAL A 39 -12.35 -5.22 15.48
CA VAL A 39 -13.49 -4.30 15.48
C VAL A 39 -13.73 -3.79 14.07
N SER A 40 -14.96 -3.93 13.57
CA SER A 40 -15.33 -3.31 12.30
C SER A 40 -15.49 -1.80 12.47
N PRO A 41 -14.78 -0.97 11.68
CA PRO A 41 -14.96 0.48 11.73
C PRO A 41 -16.31 0.94 11.20
N VAL A 42 -17.05 0.06 10.51
CA VAL A 42 -18.37 0.35 9.95
C VAL A 42 -19.38 0.65 11.05
N ASN A 43 -19.36 -0.12 12.15
CA ASN A 43 -20.30 0.01 13.26
C ASN A 43 -19.64 0.14 14.64
N GLY A 44 -18.31 0.00 14.72
CA GLY A 44 -17.55 0.06 15.97
C GLY A 44 -17.68 -1.20 16.84
N GLU A 45 -18.18 -2.31 16.30
CA GLU A 45 -18.40 -3.56 17.05
C GLU A 45 -17.37 -4.62 16.72
N ALA A 46 -16.99 -5.41 17.73
CA ALA A 46 -16.14 -6.58 17.52
C ALA A 46 -16.91 -7.67 16.75
N PHE A 47 -16.28 -8.26 15.73
CA PHE A 47 -16.93 -9.28 14.90
C PHE A 47 -16.17 -10.61 14.84
N CYS A 48 -14.90 -10.64 15.23
CA CYS A 48 -14.12 -11.87 15.37
C CYS A 48 -12.94 -11.67 16.32
N LYS A 49 -12.32 -12.79 16.71
CA LYS A 49 -11.09 -12.80 17.49
C LYS A 49 -9.90 -13.18 16.64
N ILE A 50 -8.78 -12.52 16.87
CA ILE A 50 -7.53 -12.66 16.11
C ILE A 50 -6.41 -13.05 17.07
N PRO A 51 -5.45 -13.93 16.67
CA PRO A 51 -4.30 -14.30 17.50
C PRO A 51 -3.48 -13.07 17.95
N ARG A 52 -3.19 -13.00 19.25
CA ARG A 52 -2.18 -12.11 19.80
C ARG A 52 -0.87 -12.89 19.92
N SER A 53 -0.15 -12.95 18.82
CA SER A 53 1.07 -13.72 18.71
C SER A 53 2.28 -13.02 19.31
N THR A 54 3.24 -13.81 19.73
CA THR A 54 4.50 -13.39 20.33
C THR A 54 5.70 -13.84 19.48
N GLU A 55 6.90 -13.68 19.99
CA GLU A 55 8.13 -14.18 19.37
C GLU A 55 8.08 -15.71 19.15
N ALA A 56 7.40 -16.47 20.03
CA ALA A 56 7.27 -17.92 19.89
C ALA A 56 6.53 -18.30 18.59
N ASP A 57 5.45 -17.59 18.27
CA ASP A 57 4.68 -17.81 17.03
C ASP A 57 5.48 -17.42 15.77
N ILE A 58 6.22 -16.32 15.84
CA ILE A 58 7.14 -15.90 14.76
C ILE A 58 8.20 -16.99 14.53
N ASN A 59 8.76 -17.57 15.59
CA ASN A 59 9.75 -18.64 15.47
C ASN A 59 9.15 -19.90 14.82
N LEU A 60 7.93 -20.29 15.17
CA LEU A 60 7.22 -21.40 14.51
C LEU A 60 7.04 -21.13 12.99
N ALA A 61 6.64 -19.92 12.62
CA ALA A 61 6.49 -19.53 11.22
C ALA A 61 7.84 -19.52 10.47
N LEU A 62 8.91 -19.07 11.12
CA LEU A 62 10.26 -19.12 10.58
C LEU A 62 10.75 -20.55 10.42
N ASP A 63 10.46 -21.48 11.36
CA ASP A 63 10.78 -22.89 11.23
C ASP A 63 10.11 -23.51 10.00
N ALA A 64 8.82 -23.24 9.80
CA ALA A 64 8.07 -23.69 8.64
C ALA A 64 8.65 -23.12 7.34
N ALA A 65 8.94 -21.82 7.31
CA ALA A 65 9.52 -21.14 6.14
C ALA A 65 10.92 -21.70 5.80
N HIS A 66 11.79 -21.90 6.79
CA HIS A 66 13.12 -22.48 6.59
C HIS A 66 13.08 -23.93 6.11
N SER A 67 12.08 -24.70 6.54
CA SER A 67 11.87 -26.07 6.06
C SER A 67 11.47 -26.13 4.59
N ALA A 68 10.78 -25.09 4.08
CA ALA A 68 10.28 -25.04 2.71
C ALA A 68 11.23 -24.34 1.72
N LYS A 69 12.11 -23.43 2.19
CA LYS A 69 12.83 -22.47 1.34
C LYS A 69 13.68 -23.09 0.25
N ASP A 70 14.34 -24.19 0.50
CA ASP A 70 15.28 -24.81 -0.47
C ASP A 70 14.49 -25.48 -1.60
N ALA A 71 13.44 -26.23 -1.26
CA ALA A 71 12.54 -26.84 -2.24
C ALA A 71 11.81 -25.78 -3.09
N TRP A 72 11.27 -24.74 -2.44
CA TRP A 72 10.58 -23.69 -3.14
C TRP A 72 11.54 -22.85 -4.01
N GLY A 73 12.72 -22.51 -3.51
CA GLY A 73 13.75 -21.78 -4.26
C GLY A 73 14.25 -22.54 -5.49
N ALA A 74 14.28 -23.88 -5.42
CA ALA A 74 14.64 -24.76 -6.53
C ALA A 74 13.50 -25.02 -7.53
N THR A 75 12.25 -24.61 -7.17
CA THR A 75 11.08 -24.79 -8.07
C THR A 75 11.28 -24.01 -9.37
N PRO A 76 11.05 -24.61 -10.56
CA PRO A 76 11.20 -23.92 -11.83
C PRO A 76 10.36 -22.65 -11.93
N ALA A 77 10.89 -21.60 -12.56
CA ALA A 77 10.18 -20.34 -12.76
C ALA A 77 8.80 -20.52 -13.43
N THR A 78 8.67 -21.52 -14.31
CA THR A 78 7.40 -21.86 -14.95
C THR A 78 6.37 -22.33 -13.94
N GLU A 79 6.74 -23.14 -12.98
CA GLU A 79 5.81 -23.67 -11.97
C GLU A 79 5.41 -22.57 -10.97
N ARG A 80 6.37 -21.73 -10.54
CA ARG A 80 6.06 -20.57 -9.71
C ARG A 80 5.11 -19.61 -10.43
N SER A 81 5.38 -19.31 -11.70
CA SER A 81 4.48 -18.51 -12.54
C SER A 81 3.06 -19.08 -12.62
N ASN A 82 2.94 -20.39 -12.87
CA ASN A 82 1.64 -21.06 -12.95
C ASN A 82 0.89 -21.02 -11.60
N LEU A 83 1.61 -21.10 -10.48
CA LEU A 83 0.99 -20.95 -9.15
C LEU A 83 0.43 -19.53 -8.96
N LEU A 84 1.20 -18.49 -9.32
CA LEU A 84 0.73 -17.10 -9.22
C LEU A 84 -0.52 -16.86 -10.09
N LEU A 85 -0.57 -17.42 -11.31
CA LEU A 85 -1.76 -17.35 -12.15
C LEU A 85 -2.98 -18.03 -11.51
N LYS A 86 -2.81 -19.21 -10.89
CA LYS A 86 -3.88 -19.87 -10.16
C LYS A 86 -4.38 -19.06 -8.97
N ILE A 87 -3.48 -18.39 -8.25
CA ILE A 87 -3.85 -17.48 -7.15
C ILE A 87 -4.68 -16.31 -7.71
N ALA A 88 -4.21 -15.67 -8.79
CA ALA A 88 -4.94 -14.59 -9.44
C ALA A 88 -6.35 -15.01 -9.88
N ASP A 89 -6.46 -16.16 -10.54
CA ASP A 89 -7.75 -16.70 -11.02
C ASP A 89 -8.69 -17.02 -9.83
N ARG A 90 -8.14 -17.53 -8.72
CA ARG A 90 -8.91 -17.83 -7.51
C ARG A 90 -9.43 -16.54 -6.84
N ILE A 91 -8.62 -15.48 -6.78
CA ILE A 91 -9.02 -14.15 -6.27
C ILE A 91 -10.10 -13.56 -7.17
N GLU A 92 -9.91 -13.59 -8.50
CA GLU A 92 -10.87 -13.04 -9.48
C GLU A 92 -12.23 -13.75 -9.41
N ALA A 93 -12.23 -15.08 -9.28
CA ALA A 93 -13.45 -15.86 -9.15
C ALA A 93 -14.23 -15.61 -7.85
N ASN A 94 -13.60 -15.00 -6.83
CA ASN A 94 -14.18 -14.70 -5.52
C ASN A 94 -14.08 -13.21 -5.18
N LEU A 95 -13.99 -12.36 -6.21
CA LEU A 95 -13.75 -10.92 -6.07
C LEU A 95 -14.77 -10.23 -5.16
N GLU A 96 -16.06 -10.52 -5.34
CA GLU A 96 -17.16 -9.92 -4.58
C GLU A 96 -17.08 -10.26 -3.08
N MET A 97 -16.82 -11.53 -2.76
CA MET A 97 -16.67 -11.99 -1.39
C MET A 97 -15.49 -11.29 -0.68
N LEU A 98 -14.33 -11.24 -1.35
CA LEU A 98 -13.14 -10.58 -0.80
C LEU A 98 -13.33 -9.07 -0.68
N ALA A 99 -14.02 -8.43 -1.63
CA ALA A 99 -14.33 -7.00 -1.59
C ALA A 99 -15.19 -6.63 -0.39
N VAL A 100 -16.23 -7.43 -0.10
CA VAL A 100 -17.08 -7.23 1.08
C VAL A 100 -16.32 -7.52 2.37
N ALA A 101 -15.46 -8.56 2.37
CA ALA A 101 -14.61 -8.87 3.52
C ALA A 101 -13.68 -7.71 3.86
N GLU A 102 -12.99 -7.15 2.86
CA GLU A 102 -12.09 -6.00 3.05
C GLU A 102 -12.85 -4.74 3.49
N THR A 103 -14.01 -4.47 2.90
CA THR A 103 -14.87 -3.35 3.30
C THR A 103 -15.28 -3.44 4.77
N TRP A 104 -15.68 -4.61 5.25
CA TRP A 104 -16.11 -4.79 6.63
C TRP A 104 -14.96 -4.66 7.63
N ASP A 105 -13.79 -5.18 7.26
CA ASP A 105 -12.57 -5.20 8.09
C ASP A 105 -11.90 -3.82 8.16
N ASN A 106 -11.93 -3.04 7.05
CA ASN A 106 -11.22 -1.77 6.93
C ASN A 106 -12.11 -0.53 7.02
N GLY A 107 -13.40 -0.62 6.65
CA GLY A 107 -14.33 0.51 6.61
C GLY A 107 -14.43 1.25 5.26
N LYS A 108 -13.56 0.97 4.28
CA LYS A 108 -13.63 1.59 2.96
C LYS A 108 -14.89 1.21 2.19
N ALA A 109 -15.30 2.04 1.25
CA ALA A 109 -16.49 1.79 0.44
C ALA A 109 -16.33 0.57 -0.47
N VAL A 110 -17.31 -0.33 -0.49
CA VAL A 110 -17.31 -1.55 -1.29
C VAL A 110 -17.16 -1.29 -2.80
N ARG A 111 -17.60 -0.12 -3.27
CA ARG A 111 -17.38 0.27 -4.67
C ARG A 111 -15.89 0.40 -5.04
N GLU A 112 -15.04 0.80 -4.07
CA GLU A 112 -13.59 0.92 -4.27
C GLU A 112 -12.93 -0.45 -4.23
N THR A 113 -13.29 -1.30 -3.27
CA THR A 113 -12.74 -2.66 -3.19
C THR A 113 -13.08 -3.47 -4.43
N LEU A 114 -14.31 -3.34 -4.96
CA LEU A 114 -14.76 -4.00 -6.19
C LEU A 114 -14.07 -3.46 -7.45
N ALA A 115 -13.89 -2.14 -7.56
CA ALA A 115 -13.44 -1.50 -8.80
C ALA A 115 -11.91 -1.28 -8.86
N ALA A 116 -11.22 -1.26 -7.73
CA ALA A 116 -9.80 -0.94 -7.64
C ALA A 116 -9.00 -2.01 -6.89
N ASP A 117 -9.24 -2.22 -5.60
CA ASP A 117 -8.34 -3.01 -4.74
C ASP A 117 -8.21 -4.46 -5.22
N LEU A 118 -9.31 -5.16 -5.41
CA LEU A 118 -9.29 -6.56 -5.80
C LEU A 118 -8.81 -6.78 -7.25
N PRO A 119 -9.26 -5.98 -8.25
CA PRO A 119 -8.68 -6.04 -9.59
C PRO A 119 -7.17 -5.81 -9.61
N LEU A 120 -6.63 -4.88 -8.77
CA LEU A 120 -5.20 -4.66 -8.65
C LEU A 120 -4.47 -5.83 -7.97
N CYS A 121 -5.10 -6.53 -7.02
CA CYS A 121 -4.55 -7.77 -6.46
C CYS A 121 -4.33 -8.82 -7.56
N VAL A 122 -5.34 -9.03 -8.40
CA VAL A 122 -5.28 -9.96 -9.55
C VAL A 122 -4.18 -9.55 -10.52
N ASP A 123 -4.13 -8.25 -10.90
CA ASP A 123 -3.14 -7.72 -11.84
C ASP A 123 -1.70 -7.92 -11.34
N HIS A 124 -1.42 -7.71 -10.06
CA HIS A 124 -0.08 -7.90 -9.49
C HIS A 124 0.39 -9.35 -9.55
N PHE A 125 -0.45 -10.32 -9.22
CA PHE A 125 -0.08 -11.73 -9.35
C PHE A 125 0.16 -12.12 -10.81
N ARG A 126 -0.70 -11.69 -11.74
CA ARG A 126 -0.53 -11.94 -13.18
C ARG A 126 0.73 -11.28 -13.73
N TYR A 127 0.99 -10.05 -13.33
CA TYR A 127 2.19 -9.31 -13.75
C TYR A 127 3.47 -10.02 -13.33
N PHE A 128 3.62 -10.39 -12.06
CA PHE A 128 4.84 -11.06 -11.57
C PHE A 128 4.96 -12.50 -12.07
N ALA A 129 3.86 -13.16 -12.38
CA ALA A 129 3.87 -14.43 -13.10
C ALA A 129 4.51 -14.29 -14.49
N GLY A 130 4.21 -13.20 -15.20
CA GLY A 130 4.84 -12.86 -16.47
C GLY A 130 6.32 -12.45 -16.31
N CYS A 131 6.61 -11.59 -15.34
CA CYS A 131 7.95 -11.09 -15.10
C CYS A 131 8.97 -12.20 -14.83
N ILE A 132 8.65 -13.17 -13.99
CA ILE A 132 9.59 -14.24 -13.65
C ILE A 132 9.88 -15.17 -14.83
N ARG A 133 8.93 -15.34 -15.74
CA ARG A 133 9.14 -16.11 -16.97
C ARG A 133 10.00 -15.37 -18.01
N ALA A 134 9.94 -14.04 -17.98
CA ALA A 134 10.70 -13.17 -18.89
C ALA A 134 12.04 -12.71 -18.31
N GLN A 135 12.35 -13.11 -17.06
CA GLN A 135 13.61 -12.73 -16.42
C GLN A 135 14.77 -13.48 -17.02
N GLU A 136 15.76 -12.73 -17.51
CA GLU A 136 17.01 -13.26 -18.07
C GLU A 136 18.18 -12.88 -17.18
N GLY A 137 19.19 -13.75 -17.14
CA GLY A 137 20.53 -13.42 -16.65
C GLY A 137 21.31 -12.64 -17.71
N SER A 138 22.60 -12.45 -17.46
CA SER A 138 23.49 -11.87 -18.44
C SER A 138 24.76 -12.72 -18.59
N MET A 139 25.40 -12.65 -19.77
CA MET A 139 26.66 -13.26 -20.06
C MET A 139 27.56 -12.24 -20.73
N ALA A 140 28.87 -12.27 -20.43
CA ALA A 140 29.88 -11.50 -21.10
C ALA A 140 31.17 -12.35 -21.30
N GLU A 141 31.79 -12.24 -22.48
CA GLU A 141 33.14 -12.75 -22.70
C GLU A 141 34.13 -11.81 -22.03
N ILE A 142 35.02 -12.35 -21.19
CA ILE A 142 36.10 -11.61 -20.53
C ILE A 142 37.35 -11.63 -21.40
N ASP A 143 37.69 -12.82 -21.91
CA ASP A 143 38.75 -13.12 -22.82
C ASP A 143 38.38 -14.38 -23.65
N PRO A 144 39.20 -14.79 -24.63
CA PRO A 144 38.90 -15.96 -25.49
C PRO A 144 38.69 -17.29 -24.74
N THR A 145 39.03 -17.35 -23.47
CA THR A 145 38.93 -18.57 -22.64
C THR A 145 38.13 -18.42 -21.36
N THR A 146 37.55 -17.24 -21.13
CA THR A 146 36.84 -16.95 -19.88
C THR A 146 35.52 -16.23 -20.15
N VAL A 147 34.45 -16.75 -19.57
CA VAL A 147 33.11 -16.14 -19.61
C VAL A 147 32.61 -15.80 -18.21
N SER A 148 31.85 -14.73 -18.12
CA SER A 148 31.13 -14.28 -16.92
C SER A 148 29.63 -14.48 -17.09
N TYR A 149 29.00 -15.17 -16.17
CA TYR A 149 27.54 -15.30 -16.08
C TYR A 149 27.02 -14.57 -14.88
N HIS A 150 25.87 -13.95 -15.01
CA HIS A 150 25.09 -13.44 -13.89
C HIS A 150 23.78 -14.19 -13.78
N VAL A 151 23.56 -14.82 -12.63
CA VAL A 151 22.34 -15.55 -12.31
C VAL A 151 21.66 -14.91 -11.11
N TYR A 152 20.34 -15.06 -11.03
CA TYR A 152 19.55 -14.57 -9.90
C TYR A 152 19.18 -15.73 -8.98
N GLU A 153 19.36 -15.51 -7.70
CA GLU A 153 18.99 -16.47 -6.65
C GLU A 153 18.01 -15.84 -5.68
N PRO A 154 17.00 -16.58 -5.16
CA PRO A 154 16.14 -16.09 -4.09
C PRO A 154 16.97 -15.73 -2.85
N LEU A 155 16.47 -14.80 -2.04
CA LEU A 155 17.08 -14.45 -0.75
C LEU A 155 16.86 -15.54 0.31
N GLY A 156 15.75 -16.27 0.22
CA GLY A 156 15.38 -17.34 1.14
C GLY A 156 14.10 -17.04 1.92
N VAL A 157 14.18 -16.72 3.21
CA VAL A 157 13.03 -16.36 4.04
C VAL A 157 12.93 -14.84 4.17
N VAL A 158 11.77 -14.28 3.85
CA VAL A 158 11.51 -12.84 3.86
C VAL A 158 10.47 -12.49 4.91
N GLY A 159 10.80 -11.54 5.80
CA GLY A 159 9.83 -10.90 6.69
C GLY A 159 9.05 -9.80 5.97
N GLN A 160 7.73 -9.78 6.14
CA GLN A 160 6.84 -8.80 5.53
C GLN A 160 5.90 -8.22 6.58
N ILE A 161 5.81 -6.89 6.70
CA ILE A 161 4.89 -6.21 7.60
C ILE A 161 4.07 -5.23 6.75
N ILE A 162 2.75 -5.39 6.76
CA ILE A 162 1.82 -4.63 5.92
C ILE A 162 0.92 -3.71 6.73
N PRO A 163 0.49 -2.58 6.16
CA PRO A 163 -0.39 -1.61 6.81
C PRO A 163 -1.86 -2.02 6.71
N TRP A 164 -2.71 -1.21 7.35
CA TRP A 164 -4.14 -1.42 7.45
C TRP A 164 -4.98 -0.72 6.37
N ASN A 165 -4.42 0.19 5.58
CA ASN A 165 -5.21 1.02 4.66
C ASN A 165 -5.61 0.34 3.35
N PHE A 166 -4.83 -0.64 2.89
CA PHE A 166 -5.13 -1.52 1.74
C PHE A 166 -4.72 -2.95 2.09
N PRO A 167 -5.41 -3.64 3.00
CA PRO A 167 -4.96 -4.92 3.54
C PRO A 167 -4.61 -5.95 2.46
N LEU A 168 -5.60 -6.33 1.63
CA LEU A 168 -5.42 -7.35 0.59
C LEU A 168 -4.44 -6.91 -0.49
N LEU A 169 -4.54 -5.65 -0.93
CA LEU A 169 -3.65 -5.13 -1.99
C LEU A 169 -2.19 -5.10 -1.52
N MET A 170 -1.91 -4.65 -0.30
CA MET A 170 -0.55 -4.61 0.24
C MET A 170 0.01 -6.01 0.52
N ALA A 171 -0.83 -6.97 0.90
CA ALA A 171 -0.43 -8.36 0.96
C ALA A 171 -0.02 -8.88 -0.43
N CYS A 172 -0.83 -8.64 -1.45
CA CYS A 172 -0.54 -9.06 -2.83
C CYS A 172 0.71 -8.39 -3.40
N TRP A 173 0.92 -7.09 -3.14
CA TRP A 173 2.12 -6.37 -3.58
C TRP A 173 3.42 -6.96 -3.05
N LYS A 174 3.39 -7.53 -1.85
CA LYS A 174 4.56 -8.14 -1.23
C LYS A 174 4.67 -9.65 -1.51
N LEU A 175 3.56 -10.38 -1.53
CA LEU A 175 3.55 -11.82 -1.80
C LEU A 175 3.91 -12.13 -3.25
N ALA A 176 3.32 -11.43 -4.23
CA ALA A 176 3.50 -11.76 -5.64
C ALA A 176 4.97 -11.72 -6.09
N PRO A 177 5.75 -10.65 -5.87
CA PRO A 177 7.16 -10.64 -6.25
C PRO A 177 8.03 -11.58 -5.40
N ALA A 178 7.74 -11.73 -4.09
CA ALA A 178 8.49 -12.62 -3.23
C ALA A 178 8.37 -14.09 -3.68
N LEU A 179 7.15 -14.54 -3.96
CA LEU A 179 6.85 -15.89 -4.45
C LEU A 179 7.40 -16.10 -5.87
N ALA A 180 7.24 -15.13 -6.76
CA ALA A 180 7.82 -15.17 -8.10
C ALA A 180 9.33 -15.40 -8.05
N ALA A 181 10.02 -14.68 -7.17
CA ALA A 181 11.46 -14.78 -6.97
C ALA A 181 11.92 -16.08 -6.30
N GLY A 182 11.01 -16.89 -5.74
CA GLY A 182 11.31 -18.16 -5.08
C GLY A 182 11.58 -18.05 -3.58
N ASN A 183 11.13 -16.98 -2.92
CA ASN A 183 11.26 -16.81 -1.48
C ASN A 183 10.07 -17.41 -0.72
N CYS A 184 10.30 -17.89 0.49
CA CYS A 184 9.28 -18.13 1.49
C CYS A 184 9.05 -16.86 2.32
N THR A 185 7.82 -16.65 2.82
CA THR A 185 7.45 -15.43 3.53
C THR A 185 6.89 -15.73 4.91
N VAL A 186 7.22 -14.84 5.86
CA VAL A 186 6.51 -14.67 7.13
C VAL A 186 5.93 -13.26 7.11
N MET A 187 4.61 -13.16 7.05
CA MET A 187 3.90 -11.90 6.96
C MET A 187 3.14 -11.61 8.24
N LYS A 188 3.29 -10.36 8.75
CA LYS A 188 2.46 -9.81 9.83
C LYS A 188 1.49 -8.77 9.25
N PRO A 189 0.19 -9.07 9.15
CA PRO A 189 -0.84 -8.08 8.86
C PRO A 189 -0.92 -7.01 9.96
N ALA A 190 -1.50 -5.84 9.62
CA ALA A 190 -1.83 -4.84 10.63
C ALA A 190 -2.91 -5.39 11.59
N GLU A 191 -2.78 -5.08 12.86
CA GLU A 191 -3.73 -5.51 13.89
C GLU A 191 -5.14 -4.92 13.74
N GLN A 192 -5.28 -3.84 12.97
CA GLN A 192 -6.57 -3.21 12.70
C GLN A 192 -7.38 -3.94 11.62
N THR A 193 -6.71 -4.64 10.70
CA THR A 193 -7.37 -5.23 9.50
C THR A 193 -6.82 -6.61 9.15
N PRO A 194 -6.82 -7.57 10.08
CA PRO A 194 -6.24 -8.90 9.84
C PRO A 194 -7.25 -9.90 9.25
N ALA A 195 -8.56 -9.67 9.41
CA ALA A 195 -9.57 -10.67 9.08
C ALA A 195 -9.69 -10.91 7.59
N SER A 196 -9.61 -9.87 6.76
CA SER A 196 -9.61 -10.00 5.29
C SER A 196 -8.42 -10.84 4.78
N ILE A 197 -7.26 -10.73 5.42
CA ILE A 197 -6.08 -11.56 5.12
C ILE A 197 -6.33 -13.03 5.50
N CYS A 198 -7.01 -13.29 6.62
CA CYS A 198 -7.40 -14.65 7.00
C CYS A 198 -8.36 -15.26 5.96
N VAL A 199 -9.34 -14.49 5.48
CA VAL A 199 -10.27 -14.92 4.41
C VAL A 199 -9.50 -15.20 3.11
N LEU A 200 -8.53 -14.37 2.74
CA LEU A 200 -7.67 -14.63 1.58
C LEU A 200 -6.92 -15.96 1.74
N MET A 201 -6.36 -16.25 2.93
CA MET A 201 -5.63 -17.49 3.17
C MET A 201 -6.53 -18.73 3.19
N GLU A 202 -7.78 -18.61 3.62
CA GLU A 202 -8.78 -19.68 3.46
C GLU A 202 -9.04 -19.99 1.99
N LEU A 203 -8.98 -18.96 1.14
CA LEU A 203 -9.26 -19.09 -0.29
C LEU A 203 -8.08 -19.67 -1.09
N ILE A 204 -6.83 -19.29 -0.76
CA ILE A 204 -5.66 -19.62 -1.57
C ILE A 204 -4.70 -20.62 -0.90
N GLY A 205 -4.88 -20.91 0.39
CA GLY A 205 -3.92 -21.70 1.18
C GLY A 205 -3.67 -23.10 0.64
N ASP A 206 -4.69 -23.74 0.05
CA ASP A 206 -4.59 -25.07 -0.57
C ASP A 206 -3.72 -25.09 -1.85
N LEU A 207 -3.51 -23.96 -2.47
CA LEU A 207 -2.64 -23.83 -3.66
C LEU A 207 -1.16 -23.78 -3.28
N LEU A 208 -0.85 -23.35 -2.07
CA LEU A 208 0.51 -23.06 -1.61
C LEU A 208 1.19 -24.31 -1.02
N PRO A 209 2.45 -24.61 -1.39
CA PRO A 209 3.21 -25.61 -0.65
C PRO A 209 3.35 -25.21 0.82
N PRO A 210 3.26 -26.18 1.76
CA PRO A 210 3.40 -25.90 3.19
C PRO A 210 4.68 -25.11 3.52
N GLY A 211 4.54 -24.02 4.31
CA GLY A 211 5.66 -23.17 4.74
C GLY A 211 6.11 -22.10 3.75
N VAL A 212 5.60 -22.09 2.49
CA VAL A 212 5.95 -21.05 1.51
C VAL A 212 5.37 -19.68 1.88
N VAL A 213 4.14 -19.66 2.39
CA VAL A 213 3.51 -18.46 2.97
C VAL A 213 3.09 -18.78 4.40
N ASN A 214 3.45 -17.88 5.32
CA ASN A 214 3.06 -17.97 6.73
C ASN A 214 2.53 -16.62 7.17
N ILE A 215 1.35 -16.59 7.77
CA ILE A 215 0.70 -15.39 8.30
C ILE A 215 0.66 -15.48 9.82
N VAL A 216 1.28 -14.52 10.49
CA VAL A 216 1.29 -14.42 11.95
C VAL A 216 0.64 -13.10 12.35
N ASN A 217 -0.51 -13.20 12.99
CA ASN A 217 -1.26 -12.04 13.47
C ASN A 217 -0.73 -11.61 14.86
N GLY A 218 -0.92 -10.34 15.20
CA GLY A 218 -0.49 -9.79 16.49
C GLY A 218 -0.14 -8.33 16.42
N TYR A 219 0.17 -7.74 17.55
CA TYR A 219 0.52 -6.33 17.63
C TYR A 219 1.91 -6.04 17.04
N GLY A 220 2.07 -4.80 16.53
CA GLY A 220 3.34 -4.33 15.97
C GLY A 220 4.48 -4.39 16.98
N THR A 221 4.22 -4.08 18.26
CA THR A 221 5.18 -4.09 19.37
C THR A 221 5.56 -5.48 19.89
N GLU A 222 4.81 -6.52 19.51
CA GLU A 222 5.01 -7.91 19.91
C GLU A 222 5.50 -8.74 18.71
N ALA A 223 4.60 -9.32 17.94
CA ALA A 223 4.93 -10.12 16.76
C ALA A 223 5.71 -9.33 15.68
N GLY A 224 5.34 -8.04 15.46
CA GLY A 224 6.04 -7.18 14.50
C GLY A 224 7.49 -6.91 14.90
N GLN A 225 7.72 -6.62 16.18
CA GLN A 225 9.07 -6.42 16.73
C GLN A 225 9.91 -7.69 16.63
N ALA A 226 9.34 -8.84 16.99
CA ALA A 226 10.02 -10.14 16.93
C ALA A 226 10.45 -10.48 15.49
N LEU A 227 9.58 -10.20 14.50
CA LEU A 227 9.91 -10.41 13.10
C LEU A 227 10.99 -9.43 12.62
N ALA A 228 10.89 -8.15 12.98
CA ALA A 228 11.82 -7.10 12.53
C ALA A 228 13.24 -7.29 13.07
N THR A 229 13.40 -7.83 14.29
CA THR A 229 14.70 -8.09 14.93
C THR A 229 15.24 -9.49 14.69
N SER A 230 14.50 -10.34 13.98
CA SER A 230 14.91 -11.72 13.75
C SER A 230 16.17 -11.81 12.88
N THR A 231 17.16 -12.56 13.35
CA THR A 231 18.38 -12.90 12.57
C THR A 231 18.11 -14.01 11.54
N ARG A 232 16.88 -14.53 11.49
CA ARG A 232 16.49 -15.67 10.64
C ARG A 232 15.79 -15.25 9.34
N ILE A 233 15.60 -13.96 9.12
CA ILE A 233 15.09 -13.42 7.84
C ILE A 233 16.26 -12.87 7.00
N ALA A 234 16.17 -13.08 5.69
CA ALA A 234 17.18 -12.59 4.75
C ALA A 234 16.84 -11.19 4.18
N LYS A 235 15.63 -10.71 4.45
CA LYS A 235 15.13 -9.39 4.04
C LYS A 235 13.93 -9.03 4.89
N ILE A 236 13.73 -7.73 5.09
CA ILE A 236 12.46 -7.20 5.58
C ILE A 236 11.82 -6.24 4.58
N ALA A 237 10.53 -6.43 4.30
CA ALA A 237 9.70 -5.52 3.51
C ALA A 237 8.63 -4.92 4.42
N PHE A 238 8.60 -3.61 4.52
CA PHE A 238 7.70 -2.86 5.39
C PHE A 238 6.92 -1.81 4.62
N THR A 239 5.64 -1.68 4.90
CA THR A 239 4.83 -0.52 4.52
C THR A 239 4.08 -0.01 5.74
N GLY A 240 4.17 1.29 6.03
CA GLY A 240 3.52 1.89 7.19
C GLY A 240 4.00 3.31 7.47
N SER A 241 3.90 3.75 8.74
CA SER A 241 4.28 5.10 9.12
C SER A 241 5.80 5.34 9.06
N THR A 242 6.20 6.58 8.79
CA THR A 242 7.61 7.00 8.71
C THR A 242 8.36 6.71 10.01
N ALA A 243 7.73 6.91 11.17
CA ALA A 243 8.35 6.64 12.47
C ALA A 243 8.71 5.16 12.65
N ILE A 244 7.79 4.26 12.30
CA ILE A 244 8.04 2.82 12.35
C ILE A 244 9.03 2.39 11.26
N GLY A 245 8.98 2.98 10.06
CA GLY A 245 9.95 2.73 9.00
C GLY A 245 11.40 3.01 9.44
N HIS A 246 11.64 4.10 10.18
CA HIS A 246 12.95 4.38 10.78
C HIS A 246 13.38 3.29 11.78
N HIS A 247 12.43 2.76 12.56
CA HIS A 247 12.70 1.65 13.49
C HIS A 247 13.08 0.37 12.72
N ILE A 248 12.31 0.00 11.69
CA ILE A 248 12.60 -1.15 10.83
C ILE A 248 13.99 -1.05 10.18
N LEU A 249 14.37 0.13 9.68
CA LEU A 249 15.70 0.36 9.10
C LEU A 249 16.83 0.15 10.12
N ARG A 250 16.64 0.56 11.38
CA ARG A 250 17.62 0.29 12.46
C ARG A 250 17.74 -1.21 12.71
N CYS A 251 16.63 -1.93 12.84
CA CYS A 251 16.65 -3.39 13.02
C CYS A 251 17.36 -4.09 11.85
N ALA A 252 17.07 -3.69 10.60
CA ALA A 252 17.73 -4.25 9.42
C ALA A 252 19.23 -3.95 9.39
N ALA A 253 19.65 -2.78 9.84
CA ALA A 253 21.06 -2.40 9.90
C ALA A 253 21.85 -3.26 10.90
N GLU A 254 21.27 -3.62 12.05
CA GLU A 254 21.92 -4.48 13.05
C GLU A 254 22.19 -5.90 12.54
N THR A 255 21.34 -6.40 11.65
CA THR A 255 21.47 -7.74 11.04
C THR A 255 22.07 -7.70 9.63
N MET A 256 22.35 -6.51 9.08
CA MET A 256 22.87 -6.29 7.73
C MET A 256 22.02 -6.91 6.61
N ILE A 257 20.69 -6.97 6.79
CA ILE A 257 19.78 -7.50 5.78
C ILE A 257 19.23 -6.38 4.88
N PRO A 258 19.00 -6.65 3.58
CA PRO A 258 18.32 -5.70 2.71
C PRO A 258 16.91 -5.41 3.20
N SER A 259 16.51 -4.14 3.06
CA SER A 259 15.17 -3.69 3.44
C SER A 259 14.54 -2.86 2.33
N THR A 260 13.23 -2.98 2.17
CA THR A 260 12.41 -2.05 1.42
C THR A 260 11.38 -1.47 2.37
N VAL A 261 11.26 -0.15 2.40
CA VAL A 261 10.31 0.57 3.25
C VAL A 261 9.52 1.56 2.41
N GLU A 262 8.20 1.41 2.41
CA GLU A 262 7.25 2.34 1.81
C GLU A 262 6.53 3.07 2.94
N LEU A 263 6.68 4.39 2.97
CA LEU A 263 6.30 5.21 4.12
C LEU A 263 5.31 6.30 3.72
N GLY A 264 5.04 7.21 4.66
CA GLY A 264 4.06 8.26 4.50
C GLY A 264 4.38 9.28 3.41
N GLY A 265 3.41 10.13 3.13
CA GLY A 265 3.51 11.20 2.15
C GLY A 265 2.72 12.45 2.53
N LYS A 266 3.04 13.55 1.85
CA LYS A 266 2.28 14.80 1.87
C LYS A 266 2.24 15.35 0.43
N SER A 267 1.62 14.57 -0.44
CA SER A 267 1.73 14.72 -1.90
C SER A 267 1.08 16.01 -2.38
N PRO A 268 1.80 16.82 -3.17
CA PRO A 268 1.21 17.99 -3.82
C PRO A 268 0.40 17.59 -5.05
N ASN A 269 -0.70 18.29 -5.30
CA ASN A 269 -1.53 18.19 -6.50
C ASN A 269 -1.67 19.60 -7.08
N ILE A 270 -1.06 19.86 -8.24
CA ILE A 270 -0.79 21.20 -8.75
C ILE A 270 -1.67 21.47 -9.95
N PHE A 271 -2.44 22.56 -9.92
CA PHE A 271 -3.40 22.95 -10.96
C PHE A 271 -3.00 24.31 -11.55
N PHE A 272 -2.60 24.32 -12.82
CA PHE A 272 -2.23 25.53 -13.57
C PHE A 272 -3.43 26.20 -14.22
N ALA A 273 -3.37 27.52 -14.42
CA ALA A 273 -4.49 28.33 -14.92
C ALA A 273 -5.06 27.85 -16.26
N ASP A 274 -4.21 27.31 -17.14
CA ASP A 274 -4.61 26.80 -18.45
C ASP A 274 -5.59 25.60 -18.40
N VAL A 275 -5.83 25.02 -17.23
CA VAL A 275 -6.90 24.04 -17.01
C VAL A 275 -8.27 24.64 -17.33
N MET A 276 -8.49 25.90 -16.96
CA MET A 276 -9.77 26.60 -17.18
C MET A 276 -10.00 27.04 -18.63
N ASP A 277 -8.97 27.05 -19.46
CA ASP A 277 -9.04 27.37 -20.89
C ASP A 277 -9.44 26.14 -21.74
N GLN A 278 -9.70 24.98 -21.11
CA GLN A 278 -9.99 23.74 -21.80
C GLN A 278 -11.51 23.48 -21.89
N GLY A 279 -11.89 22.45 -22.64
CA GLY A 279 -13.27 21.99 -22.69
C GLY A 279 -13.77 21.45 -21.34
N GLU A 280 -15.11 21.46 -21.17
CA GLU A 280 -15.80 21.07 -19.94
C GLU A 280 -15.37 19.69 -19.39
N ASP A 281 -15.12 18.73 -20.27
CA ASP A 281 -14.68 17.36 -19.88
C ASP A 281 -13.32 17.39 -19.15
N PHE A 282 -12.38 18.21 -19.62
CA PHE A 282 -11.06 18.27 -19.00
C PHE A 282 -11.11 19.06 -17.68
N ILE A 283 -11.88 20.14 -17.62
CA ILE A 283 -12.13 20.87 -16.37
C ILE A 283 -12.78 19.94 -15.34
N SER A 284 -13.83 19.20 -15.72
CA SER A 284 -14.50 18.22 -14.85
C SER A 284 -13.55 17.15 -14.36
N LYS A 285 -12.65 16.66 -15.23
CA LYS A 285 -11.60 15.68 -14.86
C LYS A 285 -10.59 16.26 -13.85
N ALA A 286 -10.19 17.53 -14.03
CA ALA A 286 -9.29 18.18 -13.08
C ALA A 286 -9.95 18.43 -11.72
N VAL A 287 -11.22 18.85 -11.72
CA VAL A 287 -12.04 18.97 -10.49
C VAL A 287 -12.13 17.64 -9.77
N GLU A 288 -12.43 16.54 -10.48
CA GLU A 288 -12.42 15.20 -9.90
C GLU A 288 -11.02 14.83 -9.36
N GLY A 289 -9.95 15.17 -10.09
CA GLY A 289 -8.57 14.95 -9.70
C GLY A 289 -8.17 15.59 -8.38
N LEU A 290 -8.81 16.69 -7.97
CA LEU A 290 -8.65 17.25 -6.63
C LEU A 290 -9.47 16.48 -5.61
N VAL A 291 -10.73 16.20 -5.91
CA VAL A 291 -11.67 15.50 -5.01
C VAL A 291 -11.24 14.05 -4.76
N LEU A 292 -10.44 13.43 -5.65
CA LEU A 292 -9.82 12.12 -5.45
C LEU A 292 -8.93 12.03 -4.19
N GLY A 293 -8.57 13.16 -3.56
CA GLY A 293 -7.95 13.15 -2.24
C GLY A 293 -8.83 12.58 -1.12
N PHE A 294 -10.13 12.39 -1.36
CA PHE A 294 -11.06 11.73 -0.45
C PHE A 294 -11.25 10.24 -0.73
N LEU A 295 -10.67 9.71 -1.83
CA LEU A 295 -10.67 8.28 -2.12
C LEU A 295 -10.12 7.49 -0.93
N ASN A 296 -10.66 6.31 -0.66
CA ASN A 296 -10.28 5.51 0.50
C ASN A 296 -10.31 6.31 1.81
N GLN A 297 -11.32 7.17 1.98
CA GLN A 297 -11.48 8.13 3.10
C GLN A 297 -10.19 8.92 3.44
N GLY A 298 -9.36 9.21 2.42
CA GLY A 298 -8.08 9.90 2.56
C GLY A 298 -6.94 9.06 3.16
N GLU A 299 -7.17 7.80 3.44
CA GLU A 299 -6.20 6.86 4.04
C GLU A 299 -5.30 6.23 2.97
N VAL A 300 -4.66 7.09 2.20
CA VAL A 300 -3.76 6.73 1.08
C VAL A 300 -2.40 7.39 1.28
N CYS A 301 -1.32 6.62 1.21
CA CYS A 301 0.05 7.14 1.38
C CYS A 301 0.42 8.22 0.35
N THR A 302 -0.13 8.14 -0.86
CA THR A 302 0.01 9.16 -1.92
C THR A 302 -1.17 10.13 -1.97
N CYS A 303 -2.03 10.17 -0.95
CA CYS A 303 -3.16 11.09 -0.94
C CYS A 303 -2.71 12.50 -1.38
N PRO A 304 -3.37 13.11 -2.39
CA PRO A 304 -3.06 14.47 -2.82
C PRO A 304 -3.55 15.49 -1.78
N SER A 305 -2.97 15.40 -0.59
CA SER A 305 -3.40 16.11 0.61
C SER A 305 -3.00 17.57 0.66
N ARG A 306 -2.21 18.05 -0.35
CA ARG A 306 -1.94 19.47 -0.60
C ARG A 306 -2.34 19.82 -2.02
N ALA A 307 -3.39 20.61 -2.20
CA ALA A 307 -3.78 21.18 -3.49
C ALA A 307 -3.17 22.56 -3.67
N LEU A 308 -2.31 22.70 -4.70
CA LEU A 308 -1.70 23.95 -5.09
C LEU A 308 -2.43 24.47 -6.32
N ILE A 309 -3.07 25.62 -6.24
CA ILE A 309 -3.95 26.16 -7.30
C ILE A 309 -3.41 27.50 -7.76
N HIS A 310 -3.27 27.68 -9.07
CA HIS A 310 -2.87 28.98 -9.64
C HIS A 310 -3.88 30.06 -9.27
N GLU A 311 -3.41 31.22 -8.78
CA GLU A 311 -4.27 32.25 -8.22
C GLU A 311 -5.34 32.76 -9.22
N ASP A 312 -5.01 32.85 -10.52
CA ASP A 312 -5.94 33.35 -11.55
C ASP A 312 -7.16 32.45 -11.76
N MET A 313 -7.09 31.19 -11.41
CA MET A 313 -8.20 30.24 -11.53
C MET A 313 -8.85 29.86 -10.20
N TYR A 314 -8.30 30.32 -9.08
CA TYR A 314 -8.68 29.84 -7.75
C TYR A 314 -10.18 29.88 -7.49
N GLU A 315 -10.80 31.06 -7.64
CA GLU A 315 -12.22 31.24 -7.27
C GLU A 315 -13.16 30.37 -8.14
N PRO A 316 -13.14 30.43 -9.49
CA PRO A 316 -14.04 29.62 -10.30
C PRO A 316 -13.76 28.12 -10.22
N PHE A 317 -12.51 27.73 -10.04
CA PHE A 317 -12.14 26.32 -9.90
C PHE A 317 -12.61 25.75 -8.56
N MET A 318 -12.37 26.48 -7.47
CA MET A 318 -12.78 26.05 -6.14
C MET A 318 -14.30 26.00 -5.95
N GLU A 319 -15.05 26.89 -6.59
CA GLU A 319 -16.52 26.80 -6.62
C GLU A 319 -16.96 25.43 -7.17
N MET A 320 -16.41 25.01 -8.33
CA MET A 320 -16.71 23.69 -8.92
C MET A 320 -16.24 22.53 -8.06
N VAL A 321 -15.06 22.64 -7.42
CA VAL A 321 -14.52 21.62 -6.51
C VAL A 321 -15.41 21.45 -5.30
N ILE A 322 -15.82 22.53 -4.65
CA ILE A 322 -16.71 22.50 -3.48
C ILE A 322 -18.07 21.89 -3.86
N GLU A 323 -18.65 22.29 -4.99
CA GLU A 323 -19.92 21.72 -5.47
C GLU A 323 -19.80 20.22 -5.80
N ARG A 324 -18.64 19.76 -6.31
CA ARG A 324 -18.37 18.33 -6.51
C ARG A 324 -18.22 17.61 -5.17
N ALA A 325 -17.49 18.18 -4.21
CA ALA A 325 -17.27 17.57 -2.89
C ALA A 325 -18.58 17.45 -2.08
N LYS A 326 -19.49 18.41 -2.18
CA LYS A 326 -20.83 18.33 -1.57
C LYS A 326 -21.68 17.15 -2.09
N LYS A 327 -21.40 16.65 -3.28
CA LYS A 327 -22.09 15.50 -3.90
C LYS A 327 -21.52 14.15 -3.49
N ILE A 328 -20.45 14.13 -2.70
CA ILE A 328 -19.88 12.89 -2.17
C ILE A 328 -20.90 12.25 -1.24
N THR A 329 -21.32 11.03 -1.58
CA THR A 329 -22.17 10.21 -0.73
C THR A 329 -21.34 9.56 0.37
N ARG A 330 -21.70 9.84 1.61
CA ARG A 330 -21.12 9.25 2.81
C ARG A 330 -22.16 8.37 3.46
N GLY A 331 -21.78 7.23 4.02
CA GLY A 331 -22.77 6.33 4.60
C GLY A 331 -22.27 4.92 4.80
N ASN A 332 -23.18 3.96 4.78
CA ASN A 332 -22.87 2.55 4.91
C ASN A 332 -21.87 2.10 3.81
N PRO A 333 -20.65 1.68 4.17
CA PRO A 333 -19.64 1.25 3.19
C PRO A 333 -20.07 0.06 2.33
N LEU A 334 -21.04 -0.74 2.79
CA LEU A 334 -21.61 -1.86 2.04
C LEU A 334 -22.64 -1.44 0.98
N ASP A 335 -23.03 -0.16 0.90
CA ASP A 335 -23.83 0.36 -0.21
C ASP A 335 -22.91 0.75 -1.37
N VAL A 336 -23.14 0.17 -2.56
CA VAL A 336 -22.38 0.48 -3.79
C VAL A 336 -22.45 1.96 -4.21
N ASN A 337 -23.38 2.73 -3.66
CA ASN A 337 -23.48 4.17 -3.93
C ASN A 337 -22.66 5.01 -2.92
N THR A 338 -22.23 4.44 -1.81
CA THR A 338 -21.36 5.15 -0.86
C THR A 338 -19.99 5.41 -1.51
N MET A 339 -19.53 6.67 -1.47
CA MET A 339 -18.26 7.11 -2.03
C MET A 339 -17.14 7.17 -0.99
N VAL A 340 -17.48 7.53 0.26
CA VAL A 340 -16.53 7.63 1.37
C VAL A 340 -17.09 6.86 2.56
N GLY A 341 -16.32 5.90 3.04
CA GLY A 341 -16.66 5.01 4.16
C GLY A 341 -16.16 5.52 5.51
N ALA A 342 -15.94 4.57 6.44
CA ALA A 342 -15.43 4.82 7.78
C ALA A 342 -13.90 4.84 7.81
N GLN A 343 -13.29 5.57 8.76
CA GLN A 343 -11.87 5.50 9.07
C GLN A 343 -11.53 4.13 9.65
N ALA A 344 -10.36 3.59 9.33
CA ALA A 344 -10.02 2.19 9.62
C ALA A 344 -9.98 1.81 11.11
N SER A 345 -9.85 2.76 12.03
CA SER A 345 -9.84 2.50 13.48
C SER A 345 -10.20 3.71 14.30
N ARG A 346 -10.53 3.47 15.57
CA ARG A 346 -10.77 4.53 16.56
C ARG A 346 -9.54 5.42 16.76
N GLU A 347 -8.36 4.83 16.80
CA GLU A 347 -7.12 5.56 16.95
C GLU A 347 -6.88 6.53 15.77
N GLN A 348 -7.13 6.06 14.54
CA GLN A 348 -6.99 6.90 13.35
C GLN A 348 -8.05 7.99 13.30
N PHE A 349 -9.30 7.68 13.69
CA PHE A 349 -10.35 8.67 13.83
C PHE A 349 -9.96 9.79 14.80
N ASP A 350 -9.51 9.43 16.01
CA ASP A 350 -9.11 10.40 17.04
C ASP A 350 -7.89 11.24 16.58
N LYS A 351 -6.93 10.63 15.87
CA LYS A 351 -5.81 11.34 15.23
C LYS A 351 -6.31 12.40 14.25
N ILE A 352 -7.20 12.05 13.34
CA ILE A 352 -7.73 13.00 12.34
C ILE A 352 -8.46 14.15 13.04
N MET A 353 -9.30 13.86 14.03
CA MET A 353 -10.01 14.88 14.80
C MET A 353 -9.04 15.85 15.50
N SER A 354 -7.92 15.35 16.01
CA SER A 354 -6.87 16.21 16.58
C SER A 354 -6.26 17.17 15.56
N TYR A 355 -6.07 16.73 14.31
CA TYR A 355 -5.55 17.59 13.24
C TYR A 355 -6.59 18.61 12.75
N LEU A 356 -7.89 18.28 12.77
CA LEU A 356 -8.95 19.26 12.51
C LEU A 356 -8.90 20.39 13.54
N GLN A 357 -8.62 20.05 14.80
CA GLN A 357 -8.45 21.05 15.85
C GLN A 357 -7.17 21.87 15.67
N ILE A 358 -6.03 21.23 15.37
CA ILE A 358 -4.76 21.90 15.08
C ILE A 358 -4.91 22.91 13.91
N GLY A 359 -5.61 22.52 12.84
CA GLY A 359 -5.85 23.42 11.70
C GLY A 359 -6.61 24.69 12.12
N ARG A 360 -7.63 24.55 12.96
CA ARG A 360 -8.37 25.71 13.52
C ARG A 360 -7.47 26.59 14.39
N GLU A 361 -6.67 26.00 15.26
CA GLU A 361 -5.77 26.71 16.17
C GLU A 361 -4.66 27.47 15.42
N GLU A 362 -4.18 26.93 14.31
CA GLU A 362 -3.22 27.60 13.42
C GLU A 362 -3.86 28.66 12.50
N GLY A 363 -5.19 28.79 12.52
CA GLY A 363 -5.92 29.80 11.76
C GLY A 363 -6.17 29.39 10.30
N ALA A 364 -6.12 28.10 9.96
CA ALA A 364 -6.54 27.64 8.64
C ALA A 364 -8.06 27.81 8.47
N GLU A 365 -8.49 28.32 7.33
CA GLU A 365 -9.89 28.50 6.99
C GLU A 365 -10.52 27.17 6.55
N ILE A 366 -11.64 26.78 7.17
CA ILE A 366 -12.41 25.61 6.74
C ILE A 366 -13.36 26.02 5.62
N LEU A 367 -13.17 25.46 4.42
CA LEU A 367 -14.06 25.70 3.30
C LEU A 367 -15.26 24.77 3.26
N ILE A 368 -15.07 23.51 3.68
CA ILE A 368 -16.14 22.51 3.89
C ILE A 368 -15.72 21.51 4.99
N GLY A 369 -16.67 20.80 5.55
CA GLY A 369 -16.43 19.72 6.52
C GLY A 369 -15.94 20.22 7.87
N GLY A 370 -14.96 19.54 8.42
CA GLY A 370 -14.29 19.91 9.67
C GLY A 370 -14.91 19.24 10.91
N ASP A 371 -15.79 18.25 10.76
CA ASP A 371 -16.47 17.61 11.88
C ASP A 371 -16.71 16.11 11.63
N ILE A 372 -17.27 15.45 12.63
CA ILE A 372 -17.72 14.06 12.56
C ILE A 372 -18.90 13.96 11.59
N GLU A 373 -18.94 12.89 10.80
CA GLU A 373 -20.12 12.53 10.01
C GLU A 373 -21.04 11.61 10.81
N GLN A 374 -22.34 11.93 10.83
CA GLN A 374 -23.36 11.08 11.45
C GLN A 374 -24.00 10.19 10.39
N VAL A 375 -23.84 8.88 10.52
CA VAL A 375 -24.44 7.89 9.61
C VAL A 375 -25.58 7.18 10.33
N GLU A 376 -26.79 7.27 9.80
CA GLU A 376 -27.97 6.67 10.39
C GLU A 376 -27.81 5.15 10.52
N GLY A 377 -28.11 4.62 11.71
CA GLY A 377 -27.99 3.19 12.02
C GLY A 377 -26.55 2.69 12.26
N LEU A 378 -25.52 3.54 12.10
CA LEU A 378 -24.11 3.20 12.26
C LEU A 378 -23.38 4.13 13.24
N GLY A 379 -24.06 4.55 14.30
CA GLY A 379 -23.55 5.55 15.25
C GLY A 379 -22.31 5.15 16.04
N GLY A 380 -21.93 3.86 16.05
CA GLY A 380 -20.68 3.38 16.63
C GLY A 380 -19.48 3.43 15.68
N GLY A 381 -19.71 3.64 14.38
CA GLY A 381 -18.68 3.67 13.35
C GLY A 381 -17.85 4.96 13.35
N PHE A 382 -16.76 4.94 12.59
CA PHE A 382 -15.73 6.00 12.63
C PHE A 382 -15.78 6.88 11.37
N TYR A 383 -16.78 7.76 11.27
CA TYR A 383 -17.04 8.58 10.08
C TYR A 383 -16.63 10.04 10.29
N ILE A 384 -15.88 10.60 9.33
CA ILE A 384 -15.42 11.99 9.31
C ILE A 384 -15.80 12.65 7.99
N GLN A 385 -16.22 13.91 8.07
CA GLN A 385 -16.56 14.71 6.91
C GLN A 385 -15.34 15.01 6.05
N PRO A 386 -15.42 14.84 4.71
CA PRO A 386 -14.44 15.40 3.79
C PRO A 386 -14.20 16.87 4.06
N THR A 387 -12.94 17.24 4.29
CA THR A 387 -12.57 18.57 4.79
C THR A 387 -11.56 19.25 3.88
N PHE A 388 -11.83 20.49 3.49
CA PHE A 388 -10.86 21.38 2.89
C PHE A 388 -10.44 22.48 3.87
N PHE A 389 -9.14 22.60 4.08
CA PHE A 389 -8.52 23.75 4.72
C PHE A 389 -7.87 24.65 3.69
N LYS A 390 -8.09 25.97 3.77
CA LYS A 390 -7.29 26.99 3.06
C LYS A 390 -6.28 27.59 4.02
N GLY A 391 -5.01 27.64 3.64
CA GLY A 391 -3.97 28.16 4.51
C GLY A 391 -2.60 28.23 3.87
N ASP A 392 -1.60 28.44 4.72
CA ASP A 392 -0.19 28.53 4.34
C ASP A 392 0.50 27.15 4.40
N ASN A 393 1.40 26.88 3.44
CA ASN A 393 2.14 25.62 3.36
C ASN A 393 2.98 25.30 4.60
N LYS A 394 3.27 26.26 5.48
CA LYS A 394 4.04 26.07 6.71
C LYS A 394 3.21 25.57 7.90
N MET A 395 1.88 25.64 7.82
CA MET A 395 1.00 25.08 8.84
C MET A 395 1.18 23.57 8.96
N ARG A 396 1.02 23.01 10.15
CA ARG A 396 1.15 21.58 10.40
C ARG A 396 0.21 20.74 9.54
N VAL A 397 -1.01 21.20 9.34
CA VAL A 397 -1.99 20.53 8.47
C VAL A 397 -1.55 20.45 7.01
N PHE A 398 -0.54 21.23 6.57
CA PHE A 398 0.08 21.17 5.25
C PHE A 398 1.41 20.41 5.23
N GLN A 399 2.07 20.24 6.38
CA GLN A 399 3.38 19.60 6.49
C GLN A 399 3.33 18.17 7.02
N GLU A 400 2.43 17.89 7.95
CA GLU A 400 2.35 16.61 8.63
C GLU A 400 1.31 15.70 7.95
N GLU A 401 1.57 14.41 7.95
CA GLU A 401 0.66 13.39 7.39
C GLU A 401 -0.52 13.13 8.31
N ILE A 402 -1.71 13.59 7.92
CA ILE A 402 -2.95 13.38 8.67
C ILE A 402 -3.48 11.97 8.42
N PHE A 403 -3.41 11.50 7.18
CA PHE A 403 -3.88 10.19 6.72
C PHE A 403 -5.39 10.02 6.91
N GLY A 404 -6.15 10.98 6.40
CA GLY A 404 -7.62 11.03 6.48
C GLY A 404 -8.21 11.98 5.44
N PRO A 405 -9.52 12.20 5.44
CA PRO A 405 -10.21 12.97 4.40
C PRO A 405 -10.03 14.50 4.61
N VAL A 406 -8.77 14.93 4.66
CA VAL A 406 -8.38 16.33 4.92
C VAL A 406 -7.37 16.79 3.88
N ILE A 407 -7.72 17.82 3.12
CA ILE A 407 -6.90 18.39 2.06
C ILE A 407 -6.62 19.87 2.38
N GLY A 408 -5.34 20.24 2.40
CA GLY A 408 -4.89 21.62 2.50
C GLY A 408 -4.83 22.28 1.12
N ILE A 409 -5.36 23.47 0.99
CA ILE A 409 -5.42 24.25 -0.26
C ILE A 409 -4.62 25.52 -0.08
N THR A 410 -3.66 25.73 -0.99
CA THR A 410 -2.89 26.98 -1.07
C THR A 410 -2.76 27.43 -2.51
N THR A 411 -2.44 28.71 -2.74
CA THR A 411 -2.30 29.28 -4.08
C THR A 411 -0.83 29.52 -4.43
N PHE A 412 -0.55 29.67 -5.73
CA PHE A 412 0.74 30.06 -6.28
C PHE A 412 0.55 30.95 -7.52
N LYS A 413 1.60 31.69 -7.89
CA LYS A 413 1.60 32.62 -9.03
C LYS A 413 2.42 32.16 -10.22
N THR A 414 3.54 31.49 -9.97
CA THR A 414 4.49 31.09 -11.02
C THR A 414 4.84 29.61 -10.94
N GLU A 415 5.37 29.06 -12.04
CA GLU A 415 5.84 27.69 -12.12
C GLU A 415 6.93 27.40 -11.07
N GLU A 416 7.84 28.37 -10.86
CA GLU A 416 8.93 28.26 -9.88
C GLU A 416 8.40 28.23 -8.44
N GLU A 417 7.40 29.06 -8.13
CA GLU A 417 6.75 29.06 -6.81
C GLU A 417 6.01 27.76 -6.57
N ALA A 418 5.24 27.26 -7.55
CA ALA A 418 4.57 25.97 -7.45
C ALA A 418 5.56 24.83 -7.17
N LEU A 419 6.70 24.80 -7.87
CA LEU A 419 7.73 23.81 -7.68
C LEU A 419 8.39 23.93 -6.31
N ALA A 420 8.65 25.16 -5.83
CA ALA A 420 9.22 25.41 -4.51
C ALA A 420 8.29 24.91 -3.40
N ILE A 421 6.99 25.25 -3.46
CA ILE A 421 5.99 24.78 -2.49
C ILE A 421 5.82 23.25 -2.57
N ALA A 422 5.78 22.68 -3.78
CA ALA A 422 5.66 21.23 -3.96
C ALA A 422 6.77 20.47 -3.26
N ASN A 423 8.01 20.95 -3.36
CA ASN A 423 9.20 20.31 -2.78
C ASN A 423 9.45 20.67 -1.31
N ASP A 424 8.74 21.66 -0.76
CA ASP A 424 8.86 22.14 0.63
C ASP A 424 8.08 21.20 1.58
N THR A 425 8.58 20.01 1.70
CA THR A 425 8.11 18.94 2.60
C THR A 425 9.24 17.95 2.83
N GLU A 426 9.21 17.23 3.94
CA GLU A 426 10.15 16.14 4.19
C GLU A 426 9.81 14.84 3.43
N TYR A 427 8.64 14.77 2.83
CA TYR A 427 8.14 13.64 2.05
C TYR A 427 8.44 13.77 0.56
N GLY A 428 8.27 12.66 -0.17
CA GLY A 428 8.46 12.63 -1.61
C GLY A 428 7.89 11.34 -2.23
N LEU A 429 6.62 10.99 -1.89
CA LEU A 429 6.02 9.75 -2.40
C LEU A 429 5.36 9.96 -3.77
N GLY A 430 4.40 10.86 -3.86
CA GLY A 430 3.67 11.14 -5.08
C GLY A 430 3.44 12.62 -5.34
N ALA A 431 3.03 12.97 -6.57
CA ALA A 431 2.56 14.30 -6.94
C ALA A 431 1.65 14.24 -8.16
N GLY A 432 0.73 15.19 -8.27
CA GLY A 432 -0.10 15.44 -9.44
C GLY A 432 0.22 16.77 -10.12
N VAL A 433 0.15 16.81 -11.45
CA VAL A 433 0.31 18.04 -12.24
C VAL A 433 -0.79 18.11 -13.29
N TRP A 434 -1.54 19.20 -13.28
CA TRP A 434 -2.67 19.43 -14.17
C TRP A 434 -2.41 20.66 -15.05
N THR A 435 -2.15 20.44 -16.31
CA THR A 435 -1.91 21.43 -17.36
C THR A 435 -1.98 20.76 -18.73
N ARG A 436 -2.36 21.48 -19.76
CA ARG A 436 -2.30 21.00 -21.15
C ARG A 436 -1.04 21.46 -21.88
N ASP A 437 -0.23 22.30 -21.24
CA ASP A 437 1.11 22.63 -21.72
C ASP A 437 2.08 21.46 -21.41
N THR A 438 2.40 20.68 -22.43
CA THR A 438 3.27 19.51 -22.34
C THR A 438 4.66 19.86 -21.82
N ASN A 439 5.22 21.01 -22.22
CA ASN A 439 6.55 21.43 -21.77
C ASN A 439 6.55 21.76 -20.28
N LYS A 440 5.52 22.48 -19.81
CA LYS A 440 5.31 22.78 -18.39
C LYS A 440 5.11 21.50 -17.59
N ALA A 441 4.21 20.61 -18.03
CA ALA A 441 3.98 19.32 -17.39
C ALA A 441 5.29 18.53 -17.22
N TYR A 442 6.12 18.47 -18.26
CA TYR A 442 7.38 17.75 -18.23
C TYR A 442 8.43 18.39 -17.30
N ARG A 443 8.58 19.74 -17.35
CA ARG A 443 9.49 20.46 -16.44
C ARG A 443 9.10 20.25 -14.98
N MET A 444 7.80 20.40 -14.66
CA MET A 444 7.28 20.16 -13.32
C MET A 444 7.53 18.72 -12.87
N ALA A 445 7.18 17.74 -13.71
CA ALA A 445 7.39 16.34 -13.39
C ALA A 445 8.87 15.99 -13.12
N ARG A 446 9.80 16.64 -13.85
CA ARG A 446 11.24 16.47 -13.64
C ARG A 446 11.77 17.20 -12.42
N GLY A 447 11.17 18.32 -12.04
CA GLY A 447 11.59 19.16 -10.92
C GLY A 447 11.04 18.71 -9.56
N ILE A 448 9.89 18.05 -9.53
CA ILE A 448 9.27 17.57 -8.29
C ILE A 448 10.06 16.39 -7.72
N GLN A 449 10.40 16.46 -6.43
CA GLN A 449 11.16 15.46 -5.70
C GLN A 449 10.23 14.36 -5.12
N ALA A 450 9.59 13.59 -6.00
CA ALA A 450 8.74 12.47 -5.62
C ALA A 450 8.96 11.27 -6.54
N GLY A 451 8.68 10.08 -6.05
CA GLY A 451 8.93 8.84 -6.77
C GLY A 451 7.89 8.51 -7.83
N ARG A 452 6.66 9.01 -7.68
CA ARG A 452 5.56 8.86 -8.64
C ARG A 452 4.98 10.23 -9.00
N ILE A 453 4.93 10.54 -10.30
CA ILE A 453 4.28 11.75 -10.80
C ILE A 453 3.14 11.35 -11.74
N TRP A 454 1.95 11.88 -11.48
CA TRP A 454 0.80 11.79 -12.37
C TRP A 454 0.62 13.10 -13.13
N MET A 455 0.45 13.01 -14.43
CA MET A 455 0.14 14.17 -15.28
C MET A 455 -1.26 14.02 -15.85
N ASN A 456 -2.16 14.95 -15.53
CA ASN A 456 -3.57 14.98 -15.94
C ASN A 456 -4.35 13.68 -15.53
N CYS A 457 -3.94 13.05 -14.46
CA CYS A 457 -4.60 11.93 -13.78
C CYS A 457 -4.11 11.83 -12.33
N TYR A 458 -4.73 10.98 -11.52
CA TYR A 458 -4.24 10.64 -10.18
C TYR A 458 -4.69 9.22 -9.81
N HIS A 459 -4.10 8.60 -8.80
CA HIS A 459 -4.45 7.28 -8.27
C HIS A 459 -4.45 6.10 -9.28
N ALA A 460 -3.64 6.19 -10.33
CA ALA A 460 -3.42 5.04 -11.23
C ALA A 460 -2.22 4.21 -10.73
N TYR A 461 -2.45 2.92 -10.40
CA TYR A 461 -1.43 2.02 -9.83
C TYR A 461 -1.26 0.73 -10.63
N PRO A 462 -0.97 0.79 -11.94
CA PRO A 462 -0.78 -0.43 -12.71
C PRO A 462 0.46 -1.18 -12.22
N ALA A 463 0.38 -2.52 -12.17
CA ALA A 463 1.46 -3.37 -11.63
C ALA A 463 2.81 -3.19 -12.35
N HIS A 464 2.80 -2.78 -13.61
CA HIS A 464 3.99 -2.56 -14.44
C HIS A 464 4.63 -1.16 -14.27
N ALA A 465 4.15 -0.32 -13.36
CA ALA A 465 4.71 0.99 -13.09
C ALA A 465 5.35 1.03 -11.69
N ALA A 466 6.64 1.35 -11.62
CA ALA A 466 7.40 1.40 -10.38
C ALA A 466 6.80 2.41 -9.39
N PHE A 467 6.66 2.01 -8.14
CA PHE A 467 6.12 2.80 -7.05
C PHE A 467 7.13 2.89 -5.90
N GLY A 468 7.27 4.04 -5.28
CA GLY A 468 8.13 4.22 -4.11
C GLY A 468 8.56 5.66 -3.91
N GLY A 469 9.05 5.95 -2.71
CA GLY A 469 9.33 7.31 -2.24
C GLY A 469 10.73 7.83 -2.53
N TYR A 470 10.82 9.17 -2.46
CA TYR A 470 12.02 9.94 -2.25
C TYR A 470 12.05 10.42 -0.79
N LYS A 471 13.14 11.01 -0.34
CA LYS A 471 13.28 11.60 1.00
C LYS A 471 12.81 10.63 2.10
N LYS A 472 11.94 11.10 3.03
CA LYS A 472 11.42 10.27 4.13
C LYS A 472 10.22 9.39 3.75
N SER A 473 9.86 9.34 2.48
CA SER A 473 8.76 8.48 2.01
C SER A 473 9.17 7.05 1.66
N GLY A 474 10.45 6.71 1.75
CA GLY A 474 10.84 5.31 1.66
C GLY A 474 12.13 5.03 0.88
N ILE A 475 12.49 3.74 0.88
CA ILE A 475 13.66 3.17 0.21
C ILE A 475 13.22 1.92 -0.54
N GLY A 476 13.61 1.81 -1.80
CA GLY A 476 13.21 0.71 -2.69
C GLY A 476 12.06 1.10 -3.61
N ARG A 477 11.57 0.10 -4.34
CA ARG A 477 10.42 0.24 -5.26
C ARG A 477 9.53 -0.98 -5.17
N GLU A 478 8.22 -0.75 -5.23
CA GLU A 478 7.17 -1.75 -5.35
C GLU A 478 6.57 -1.69 -6.77
N GLY A 479 5.85 -2.72 -7.20
CA GLY A 479 5.39 -2.83 -8.58
C GLY A 479 6.55 -2.90 -9.58
N HIS A 480 6.29 -3.00 -10.89
CA HIS A 480 7.30 -3.10 -11.93
C HIS A 480 8.31 -4.24 -11.70
N LYS A 481 8.94 -4.74 -12.75
CA LYS A 481 9.95 -5.82 -12.67
C LYS A 481 11.14 -5.50 -11.74
N VAL A 482 11.40 -4.21 -11.48
CA VAL A 482 12.48 -3.79 -10.58
C VAL A 482 12.29 -4.33 -9.15
N THR A 483 11.06 -4.64 -8.75
CA THR A 483 10.79 -5.22 -7.44
C THR A 483 11.44 -6.60 -7.27
N LEU A 484 11.61 -7.38 -8.35
CA LEU A 484 12.32 -8.66 -8.28
C LEU A 484 13.77 -8.50 -7.81
N ASP A 485 14.43 -7.39 -8.17
CA ASP A 485 15.79 -7.09 -7.71
C ASP A 485 15.89 -6.91 -6.19
N HIS A 486 14.76 -6.60 -5.53
CA HIS A 486 14.69 -6.49 -4.08
C HIS A 486 14.41 -7.83 -3.37
N TYR A 487 14.02 -8.88 -4.12
CA TYR A 487 13.71 -10.21 -3.60
C TYR A 487 14.69 -11.29 -4.10
N GLN A 488 15.73 -10.87 -4.79
CA GLN A 488 16.77 -11.75 -5.34
C GLN A 488 18.15 -11.16 -5.06
N GLN A 489 19.17 -12.02 -5.12
CA GLN A 489 20.55 -11.59 -5.16
C GLN A 489 21.19 -12.06 -6.47
N LYS A 490 22.08 -11.24 -6.99
CA LYS A 490 22.79 -11.54 -8.22
C LYS A 490 24.12 -12.21 -7.89
N LYS A 491 24.34 -13.42 -8.43
CA LYS A 491 25.60 -14.13 -8.32
C LYS A 491 26.36 -14.05 -9.64
N ASN A 492 27.63 -13.71 -9.58
CA ASN A 492 28.54 -13.80 -10.72
C ASN A 492 29.28 -15.14 -10.70
N LEU A 493 29.29 -15.81 -11.85
CA LEU A 493 30.06 -17.02 -12.09
C LEU A 493 31.11 -16.72 -13.18
N LEU A 494 32.39 -16.80 -12.84
CA LEU A 494 33.46 -16.73 -13.81
C LEU A 494 33.89 -18.16 -14.14
N VAL A 495 33.80 -18.51 -15.41
CA VAL A 495 34.14 -19.85 -15.90
C VAL A 495 35.31 -19.73 -16.91
N SER A 496 36.47 -20.19 -16.50
CA SER A 496 37.62 -20.34 -17.41
C SER A 496 37.62 -21.75 -17.99
N TYR A 497 37.72 -21.86 -19.28
CA TYR A 497 37.91 -23.12 -20.02
C TYR A 497 39.27 -23.19 -20.75
N GLY A 498 40.19 -22.30 -20.40
CA GLY A 498 41.58 -22.33 -20.84
C GLY A 498 42.45 -23.13 -19.86
N ASP A 499 43.46 -23.83 -20.40
CA ASP A 499 44.36 -24.68 -19.62
C ASP A 499 45.66 -23.95 -19.19
N SER A 500 45.85 -22.71 -19.62
CA SER A 500 47.07 -21.97 -19.34
C SER A 500 47.06 -21.41 -17.90
N PRO A 501 48.18 -21.53 -17.15
CA PRO A 501 48.28 -20.89 -15.84
C PRO A 501 48.34 -19.38 -15.98
N LEU A 502 47.88 -18.64 -14.94
CA LEU A 502 47.90 -17.18 -14.90
C LEU A 502 49.33 -16.60 -14.87
N GLY A 503 50.34 -17.37 -14.48
CA GLY A 503 51.74 -16.99 -14.47
C GLY A 503 52.19 -16.03 -13.38
N PHE A 504 51.44 -15.95 -12.27
CA PHE A 504 51.78 -15.10 -11.11
C PHE A 504 52.73 -15.78 -10.13
N PHE A 505 52.84 -17.13 -10.17
CA PHE A 505 53.66 -17.92 -9.25
C PHE A 505 54.44 -18.99 -9.98
#